data_34c304d8beddb6967e1c49325fe0a7b8
#
_entry.id   34c304d8beddb6967e1c49325fe0a7b8
#
_cell.length_a   1.000
_cell.length_b   1.000
_cell.length_c   1.000
_cell.angle_alpha   90.00
_cell.angle_beta   90.00
_cell.angle_gamma   90.00
#
_symmetry.space_group_name_H-M   'P 1'
#
loop_
_entity.id
_entity.type
_entity.pdbx_description
1 polymer ?
#
loop_
_entity_poly.entity_id
_entity_poly.type
_entity_poly.pdbx_seq_one_letter_code
_entity_poly.pdbx_strand_id
1 'polypeptide(L)'
;INLTNHTNMTNLATFRVHLAPVGYEIDRIVIPLKQTKADKLWILAHDNPSEDKSGPYLEKIKKECKKLGVEVKVAYSDRLSLFKTIKSIKDIISQEKGNYIYVNVASGSKIQAIASMMACSLSKSSDNLQPFYSEPKSYAAFEGKQQSFGIKDTIPLPLYAIHTPHPKLLAALKIVSDQPKQKITKKEMAQ
;
A
#
# COMPACT_ATOMS: atom_id res chain seq x y z
N ILE A 1 -33.66 -20.83 -24.12
CA ILE A 1 -32.38 -20.13 -24.29
C ILE A 1 -32.47 -18.87 -23.47
N ASN A 2 -31.98 -18.92 -22.22
CA ASN A 2 -31.89 -17.72 -21.35
C ASN A 2 -30.44 -17.22 -21.38
N LEU A 3 -30.21 -16.20 -22.18
CA LEU A 3 -28.98 -15.39 -22.16
C LEU A 3 -29.24 -14.12 -21.34
N THR A 4 -29.07 -14.21 -20.03
CA THR A 4 -28.92 -13.02 -19.19
C THR A 4 -27.45 -12.84 -18.87
N ASN A 5 -26.66 -12.42 -19.87
CA ASN A 5 -25.35 -11.83 -19.62
C ASN A 5 -25.58 -10.41 -19.10
N HIS A 6 -25.78 -10.26 -17.79
CA HIS A 6 -25.59 -8.98 -17.13
C HIS A 6 -24.08 -8.69 -17.10
N THR A 7 -23.58 -8.08 -18.17
CA THR A 7 -22.26 -7.46 -18.18
C THR A 7 -22.31 -6.31 -17.17
N ASN A 8 -21.70 -6.51 -16.01
CA ASN A 8 -21.62 -5.45 -14.99
C ASN A 8 -20.82 -4.28 -15.59
N MET A 9 -21.50 -3.17 -15.85
CA MET A 9 -20.89 -1.91 -16.36
C MET A 9 -19.75 -1.39 -15.47
N THR A 10 -19.69 -1.81 -14.19
CA THR A 10 -18.59 -1.52 -13.27
C THR A 10 -17.22 -2.03 -13.74
N ASN A 11 -17.16 -3.01 -14.65
CA ASN A 11 -15.91 -3.52 -15.21
C ASN A 11 -15.31 -2.62 -16.31
N LEU A 12 -16.02 -1.58 -16.73
CA LEU A 12 -15.56 -0.63 -17.75
C LEU A 12 -14.92 0.64 -17.16
N ALA A 13 -15.07 0.88 -15.86
CA ALA A 13 -14.54 2.06 -15.21
C ALA A 13 -13.20 1.74 -14.54
N THR A 14 -12.16 2.52 -14.87
CA THR A 14 -10.88 2.50 -14.19
C THR A 14 -10.87 3.60 -13.12
N PHE A 15 -10.71 3.23 -11.86
CA PHE A 15 -10.68 4.15 -10.73
C PHE A 15 -9.27 4.61 -10.39
N ARG A 16 -9.17 5.81 -9.83
CA ARG A 16 -7.96 6.35 -9.21
C ARG A 16 -7.99 6.03 -7.72
N VAL A 17 -7.25 5.02 -7.35
CA VAL A 17 -7.21 4.46 -6.01
C VAL A 17 -5.95 4.92 -5.30
N HIS A 18 -6.08 5.56 -4.15
CA HIS A 18 -4.96 5.85 -3.28
C HIS A 18 -4.87 4.82 -2.15
N LEU A 19 -3.65 4.53 -1.73
CA LEU A 19 -3.34 3.74 -0.55
C LEU A 19 -2.40 4.55 0.33
N ALA A 20 -2.75 4.74 1.60
CA ALA A 20 -1.95 5.51 2.55
C ALA A 20 -1.96 4.87 3.94
N PRO A 21 -0.81 4.59 4.55
CA PRO A 21 -0.74 4.31 5.98
C PRO A 21 -1.17 5.55 6.77
N VAL A 22 -1.95 5.36 7.84
CA VAL A 22 -2.33 6.46 8.72
C VAL A 22 -1.28 6.68 9.80
N GLY A 23 -0.93 7.95 10.01
CA GLY A 23 -0.11 8.45 11.09
C GLY A 23 -0.71 9.73 11.63
N TYR A 24 0.13 10.71 11.96
CA TYR A 24 -0.29 12.01 12.46
C TYR A 24 -0.36 13.08 11.36
N GLU A 25 -0.55 12.64 10.12
CA GLU A 25 -0.58 13.45 8.91
C GLU A 25 -1.99 13.46 8.30
N ILE A 26 -2.47 14.63 7.92
CA ILE A 26 -3.75 14.79 7.23
C ILE A 26 -3.50 15.32 5.81
N ASP A 27 -2.83 16.46 5.70
CA ASP A 27 -2.63 17.17 4.43
C ASP A 27 -1.87 16.32 3.43
N ARG A 28 -0.87 15.55 3.89
CA ARG A 28 -0.08 14.63 3.06
C ARG A 28 -0.88 13.47 2.47
N ILE A 29 -2.07 13.21 3.02
CA ILE A 29 -3.01 12.22 2.49
C ILE A 29 -4.09 12.92 1.67
N VAL A 30 -4.75 13.94 2.22
CA VAL A 30 -5.96 14.55 1.64
C VAL A 30 -5.66 15.41 0.41
N ILE A 31 -4.56 16.18 0.42
CA ILE A 31 -4.24 17.06 -0.69
C ILE A 31 -3.95 16.29 -2.00
N PRO A 32 -3.14 15.20 -1.99
CA PRO A 32 -2.95 14.38 -3.18
C PRO A 32 -4.23 13.76 -3.73
N LEU A 33 -5.17 13.35 -2.85
CA LEU A 33 -6.47 12.86 -3.31
C LEU A 33 -7.22 13.90 -4.14
N LYS A 34 -7.21 15.16 -3.69
CA LYS A 34 -7.83 16.27 -4.42
C LYS A 34 -7.11 16.56 -5.73
N GLN A 35 -5.78 16.55 -5.73
CA GLN A 35 -4.95 16.82 -6.93
C GLN A 35 -5.18 15.79 -8.03
N THR A 36 -5.26 14.52 -7.67
CA THR A 36 -5.48 13.41 -8.62
C THR A 36 -6.95 13.16 -8.92
N LYS A 37 -7.89 13.86 -8.25
CA LYS A 37 -9.34 13.57 -8.29
C LYS A 37 -9.59 12.09 -7.97
N ALA A 38 -9.05 11.62 -6.86
CA ALA A 38 -9.16 10.23 -6.43
C ALA A 38 -10.62 9.79 -6.27
N ASP A 39 -10.91 8.56 -6.67
CA ASP A 39 -12.23 7.94 -6.52
C ASP A 39 -12.32 7.16 -5.20
N LYS A 40 -11.18 6.58 -4.76
CA LYS A 40 -11.11 5.71 -3.58
C LYS A 40 -9.81 5.93 -2.80
N LEU A 41 -9.91 5.81 -1.47
CA LEU A 41 -8.77 5.78 -0.55
C LEU A 41 -8.82 4.52 0.32
N TRP A 42 -7.78 3.70 0.23
CA TRP A 42 -7.46 2.70 1.23
C TRP A 42 -6.58 3.30 2.31
N ILE A 43 -7.02 3.25 3.57
CA ILE A 43 -6.23 3.64 4.73
C ILE A 43 -5.74 2.39 5.44
N LEU A 44 -4.43 2.28 5.64
CA LEU A 44 -3.84 1.23 6.44
C LEU A 44 -3.65 1.74 7.87
N ALA A 45 -4.52 1.26 8.79
CA ALA A 45 -4.50 1.59 10.20
C ALA A 45 -3.82 0.48 11.03
N HIS A 46 -3.45 0.78 12.27
CA HIS A 46 -2.92 -0.21 13.20
C HIS A 46 -4.02 -1.16 13.67
N ASP A 47 -3.68 -2.45 13.77
CA ASP A 47 -4.61 -3.51 14.21
C ASP A 47 -4.83 -3.54 15.73
N ASN A 48 -3.97 -2.86 16.50
CA ASN A 48 -4.14 -2.70 17.95
C ASN A 48 -4.58 -1.25 18.32
N PRO A 49 -5.88 -1.00 18.52
CA PRO A 49 -6.37 0.34 18.86
C PRO A 49 -5.82 0.91 20.16
N SER A 50 -5.41 0.07 21.12
CA SER A 50 -4.86 0.54 22.41
C SER A 50 -3.47 1.16 22.26
N GLU A 51 -2.74 0.80 21.22
CA GLU A 51 -1.42 1.33 20.89
C GLU A 51 -1.46 2.41 19.79
N ASP A 52 -2.63 2.62 19.19
CA ASP A 52 -2.78 3.51 18.06
C ASP A 52 -3.31 4.89 18.45
N LYS A 53 -2.39 5.85 18.52
CA LYS A 53 -2.74 7.27 18.74
C LYS A 53 -3.18 7.98 17.45
N SER A 54 -3.23 7.30 16.31
CA SER A 54 -3.60 7.89 15.03
C SER A 54 -5.12 7.93 14.77
N GLY A 55 -5.93 7.30 15.62
CA GLY A 55 -7.38 7.27 15.49
C GLY A 55 -8.06 8.63 15.22
N PRO A 56 -7.75 9.69 15.99
CA PRO A 56 -8.31 11.02 15.72
C PRO A 56 -7.96 11.58 14.35
N TYR A 57 -6.79 11.25 13.79
CA TYR A 57 -6.36 11.65 12.44
C TYR A 57 -7.11 10.86 11.37
N LEU A 58 -7.31 9.55 11.59
CA LEU A 58 -8.12 8.70 10.73
C LEU A 58 -9.54 9.28 10.56
N GLU A 59 -10.19 9.67 11.66
CA GLU A 59 -11.55 10.24 11.59
C GLU A 59 -11.59 11.60 10.88
N LYS A 60 -10.56 12.43 11.05
CA LYS A 60 -10.44 13.70 10.30
C LYS A 60 -10.25 13.43 8.80
N ILE A 61 -9.41 12.47 8.42
CA ILE A 61 -9.19 12.08 7.02
C ILE A 61 -10.51 11.59 6.40
N LYS A 62 -11.24 10.70 7.09
CA LYS A 62 -12.56 10.22 6.63
C LYS A 62 -13.54 11.37 6.38
N LYS A 63 -13.57 12.36 7.30
CA LYS A 63 -14.42 13.54 7.16
C LYS A 63 -14.07 14.37 5.93
N GLU A 64 -12.78 14.59 5.67
CA GLU A 64 -12.33 15.32 4.48
C GLU A 64 -12.62 14.53 3.19
N CYS A 65 -12.39 13.21 3.18
CA CYS A 65 -12.73 12.35 2.04
C CYS A 65 -14.23 12.40 1.72
N LYS A 66 -15.10 12.39 2.74
CA LYS A 66 -16.55 12.53 2.55
C LYS A 66 -16.91 13.83 1.83
N LYS A 67 -16.24 14.95 2.16
CA LYS A 67 -16.46 16.25 1.49
C LYS A 67 -16.01 16.22 0.02
N LEU A 68 -14.97 15.40 -0.28
CA LEU A 68 -14.42 15.25 -1.63
C LEU A 68 -15.18 14.21 -2.47
N GLY A 69 -16.12 13.47 -1.91
CA GLY A 69 -16.81 12.37 -2.58
C GLY A 69 -15.92 11.13 -2.78
N VAL A 70 -14.82 10.99 -2.01
CA VAL A 70 -13.90 9.87 -2.10
C VAL A 70 -14.38 8.72 -1.21
N GLU A 71 -14.53 7.52 -1.79
CA GLU A 71 -14.82 6.29 -1.04
C GLU A 71 -13.65 5.96 -0.12
N VAL A 72 -13.90 5.66 1.16
CA VAL A 72 -12.84 5.27 2.11
C VAL A 72 -13.02 3.82 2.54
N LYS A 73 -11.97 3.03 2.35
CA LYS A 73 -11.83 1.68 2.92
C LYS A 73 -10.69 1.67 3.93
N VAL A 74 -10.87 0.92 5.02
CA VAL A 74 -9.86 0.78 6.07
C VAL A 74 -9.40 -0.67 6.11
N ALA A 75 -8.09 -0.86 6.01
CA ALA A 75 -7.43 -2.13 6.28
C ALA A 75 -6.60 -1.99 7.56
N TYR A 76 -6.45 -3.10 8.28
CA TYR A 76 -5.72 -3.13 9.54
C TYR A 76 -4.47 -3.99 9.42
N SER A 77 -3.37 -3.53 9.99
CA SER A 77 -2.10 -4.25 10.02
C SER A 77 -1.25 -3.79 11.20
N ASP A 78 -0.46 -4.70 11.74
CA ASP A 78 0.56 -4.36 12.74
C ASP A 78 1.61 -3.43 12.12
N ARG A 79 1.54 -2.14 12.46
CA ARG A 79 2.44 -1.09 11.94
C ARG A 79 3.91 -1.28 12.29
N LEU A 80 4.22 -2.15 13.27
CA LEU A 80 5.59 -2.45 13.69
C LEU A 80 6.16 -3.66 12.94
N SER A 81 5.30 -4.45 12.28
CA SER A 81 5.71 -5.61 11.50
C SER A 81 5.87 -5.27 10.03
N LEU A 82 7.11 -5.23 9.55
CA LEU A 82 7.44 -5.00 8.15
C LEU A 82 6.69 -5.96 7.21
N PHE A 83 6.78 -7.27 7.49
CA PHE A 83 6.22 -8.30 6.60
C PHE A 83 4.68 -8.35 6.61
N LYS A 84 4.02 -8.12 7.76
CA LYS A 84 2.56 -8.01 7.81
C LYS A 84 2.08 -6.79 7.02
N THR A 85 2.78 -5.67 7.15
CA THR A 85 2.47 -4.44 6.40
C THR A 85 2.66 -4.64 4.90
N ILE A 86 3.78 -5.26 4.46
CA ILE A 86 4.00 -5.60 3.04
C ILE A 86 2.87 -6.47 2.52
N LYS A 87 2.48 -7.52 3.28
CA LYS A 87 1.39 -8.41 2.88
C LYS A 87 0.08 -7.65 2.70
N SER A 88 -0.33 -6.85 3.68
CA SER A 88 -1.58 -6.07 3.62
C SER A 88 -1.61 -5.12 2.42
N ILE A 89 -0.50 -4.44 2.12
CA ILE A 89 -0.41 -3.54 0.97
C ILE A 89 -0.50 -4.32 -0.35
N LYS A 90 0.19 -5.45 -0.46
CA LYS A 90 0.11 -6.32 -1.66
C LYS A 90 -1.30 -6.87 -1.87
N ASP A 91 -1.98 -7.26 -0.80
CA ASP A 91 -3.36 -7.74 -0.87
C ASP A 91 -4.30 -6.64 -1.40
N ILE A 92 -4.12 -5.38 -0.95
CA ILE A 92 -4.88 -4.23 -1.46
C ILE A 92 -4.55 -3.96 -2.94
N ILE A 93 -3.27 -3.94 -3.32
CA ILE A 93 -2.86 -3.76 -4.72
C ILE A 93 -3.49 -4.83 -5.62
N SER A 94 -3.54 -6.08 -5.14
CA SER A 94 -4.14 -7.19 -5.87
C SER A 94 -5.67 -7.05 -6.00
N GLN A 95 -6.36 -6.55 -4.97
CA GLN A 95 -7.80 -6.29 -4.99
C GLN A 95 -8.17 -5.16 -5.96
N GLU A 96 -7.31 -4.18 -6.13
CA GLU A 96 -7.52 -3.02 -6.98
C GLU A 96 -6.87 -3.17 -8.37
N LYS A 97 -6.53 -4.41 -8.76
CA LYS A 97 -5.96 -4.70 -10.08
C LYS A 97 -6.86 -4.18 -11.20
N GLY A 98 -6.25 -3.49 -12.18
CA GLY A 98 -6.95 -2.83 -13.28
C GLY A 98 -7.25 -1.35 -13.03
N ASN A 99 -7.10 -0.87 -11.81
CA ASN A 99 -7.21 0.54 -11.45
C ASN A 99 -5.86 1.26 -11.51
N TYR A 100 -5.86 2.60 -11.51
CA TYR A 100 -4.67 3.41 -11.23
C TYR A 100 -4.45 3.44 -9.73
N ILE A 101 -3.31 2.92 -9.25
CA ILE A 101 -3.01 2.79 -7.82
C ILE A 101 -1.86 3.71 -7.44
N TYR A 102 -2.13 4.65 -6.56
CA TYR A 102 -1.17 5.60 -6.01
C TYR A 102 -0.85 5.22 -4.56
N VAL A 103 0.39 4.85 -4.26
CA VAL A 103 0.81 4.43 -2.92
C VAL A 103 1.59 5.55 -2.25
N ASN A 104 1.01 6.12 -1.21
CA ASN A 104 1.62 7.19 -0.43
C ASN A 104 2.64 6.63 0.57
N VAL A 105 3.91 7.00 0.42
CA VAL A 105 4.98 6.62 1.34
C VAL A 105 5.38 7.75 2.30
N ALA A 106 4.65 8.86 2.25
CA ALA A 106 4.96 10.04 3.05
C ALA A 106 4.23 10.09 4.40
N SER A 107 3.29 9.18 4.65
CA SER A 107 2.48 9.11 5.86
C SER A 107 2.71 7.80 6.62
N GLY A 108 2.23 7.73 7.86
CA GLY A 108 2.45 6.58 8.72
C GLY A 108 3.85 6.54 9.35
N SER A 109 4.26 5.37 9.81
CA SER A 109 5.59 5.14 10.39
C SER A 109 6.65 4.92 9.31
N LYS A 110 7.93 5.03 9.69
CA LYS A 110 9.06 4.71 8.78
C LYS A 110 8.99 3.26 8.28
N ILE A 111 8.59 2.32 9.13
CA ILE A 111 8.41 0.91 8.75
C ILE A 111 7.31 0.77 7.69
N GLN A 112 6.20 1.48 7.86
CA GLN A 112 5.12 1.47 6.87
C GLN A 112 5.53 2.10 5.54
N ALA A 113 6.35 3.17 5.56
CA ALA A 113 6.88 3.78 4.33
C ALA A 113 7.80 2.80 3.58
N ILE A 114 8.72 2.13 4.29
CA ILE A 114 9.60 1.10 3.71
C ILE A 114 8.78 -0.06 3.16
N ALA A 115 7.81 -0.56 3.95
CA ALA A 115 6.93 -1.64 3.54
C ALA A 115 6.13 -1.29 2.28
N SER A 116 5.65 -0.05 2.16
CA SER A 116 4.93 0.45 0.99
C SER A 116 5.79 0.40 -0.27
N MET A 117 7.03 0.88 -0.20
CA MET A 117 7.96 0.81 -1.33
C MET A 117 8.29 -0.64 -1.71
N MET A 118 8.57 -1.50 -0.72
CA MET A 118 8.85 -2.91 -0.96
C MET A 118 7.64 -3.63 -1.57
N ALA A 119 6.43 -3.37 -1.07
CA ALA A 119 5.21 -3.95 -1.60
C ALA A 119 4.98 -3.56 -3.06
N CYS A 120 5.21 -2.29 -3.42
CA CYS A 120 5.15 -1.83 -4.80
C CYS A 120 6.17 -2.56 -5.68
N SER A 121 7.43 -2.67 -5.24
CA SER A 121 8.50 -3.35 -5.98
C SER A 121 8.28 -4.85 -6.15
N LEU A 122 7.60 -5.49 -5.20
CA LEU A 122 7.22 -6.91 -5.23
C LEU A 122 5.93 -7.18 -6.02
N SER A 123 5.11 -6.16 -6.25
CA SER A 123 3.88 -6.28 -7.03
C SER A 123 4.22 -6.21 -8.50
N LYS A 124 4.29 -7.37 -9.15
CA LYS A 124 4.67 -7.47 -10.56
C LYS A 124 3.83 -6.53 -11.42
N SER A 125 4.53 -5.64 -12.11
CA SER A 125 4.13 -4.84 -13.28
C SER A 125 2.62 -4.66 -13.46
N SER A 126 2.04 -3.86 -12.58
CA SER A 126 0.86 -3.11 -12.95
C SER A 126 1.42 -1.81 -13.54
N ASP A 127 1.24 -1.59 -14.84
CA ASP A 127 1.63 -0.33 -15.51
C ASP A 127 0.98 0.90 -14.86
N ASN A 128 0.01 0.66 -13.97
CA ASN A 128 -0.80 1.65 -13.28
C ASN A 128 -0.48 1.76 -11.77
N LEU A 129 0.69 1.31 -11.30
CA LEU A 129 1.11 1.39 -9.89
C LEU A 129 2.19 2.46 -9.70
N GLN A 130 1.89 3.50 -8.93
CA GLN A 130 2.80 4.62 -8.71
C GLN A 130 2.98 4.91 -7.22
N PRO A 131 4.12 4.57 -6.59
CA PRO A 131 4.47 5.10 -5.29
C PRO A 131 4.85 6.57 -5.40
N PHE A 132 4.49 7.36 -4.38
CA PHE A 132 4.80 8.78 -4.34
C PHE A 132 5.08 9.29 -2.94
N TYR A 133 5.85 10.36 -2.84
CA TYR A 133 6.14 11.09 -1.63
C TYR A 133 5.53 12.49 -1.68
N SER A 134 4.80 12.86 -0.64
CA SER A 134 4.25 14.22 -0.49
C SER A 134 5.18 15.05 0.39
N GLU A 135 5.90 16.00 -0.20
CA GLU A 135 6.75 16.94 0.53
C GLU A 135 5.88 18.00 1.21
N PRO A 136 5.94 18.16 2.56
CA PRO A 136 5.15 19.18 3.23
C PRO A 136 5.73 20.56 3.04
N LYS A 137 4.89 21.61 3.15
CA LYS A 137 5.33 23.01 3.16
C LYS A 137 6.03 23.37 4.46
N SER A 138 5.54 22.83 5.57
CA SER A 138 6.11 23.07 6.91
C SER A 138 5.85 21.92 7.85
N TYR A 139 6.66 21.85 8.91
CA TYR A 139 6.50 20.88 9.99
C TYR A 139 6.01 21.59 11.26
N ALA A 140 5.21 20.86 12.09
CA ALA A 140 4.82 21.36 13.40
C ALA A 140 6.01 21.37 14.37
N ALA A 141 6.07 22.41 15.21
CA ALA A 141 7.10 22.53 16.23
C ALA A 141 6.77 21.77 17.53
N PHE A 142 5.53 21.25 17.69
CA PHE A 142 5.04 20.72 18.97
C PHE A 142 4.33 19.38 18.82
N GLU A 143 4.45 18.52 19.83
CA GLU A 143 3.73 17.25 19.94
C GLU A 143 2.20 17.45 20.09
N GLY A 144 1.44 16.44 19.69
CA GLY A 144 -0.03 16.41 19.85
C GLY A 144 -0.82 17.11 18.74
N LYS A 145 -0.14 17.68 17.75
CA LYS A 145 -0.77 18.25 16.54
C LYS A 145 -0.37 17.46 15.30
N GLN A 146 -1.07 17.70 14.18
CA GLN A 146 -0.63 17.24 12.87
C GLN A 146 0.85 17.60 12.67
N GLN A 147 1.65 16.61 12.25
CA GLN A 147 3.11 16.78 12.19
C GLN A 147 3.57 17.67 11.05
N SER A 148 2.78 17.83 10.00
CA SER A 148 3.11 18.70 8.88
C SER A 148 1.88 19.37 8.29
N PHE A 149 2.09 20.47 7.56
CA PHE A 149 1.04 21.29 6.97
C PHE A 149 1.29 21.57 5.51
N GLY A 150 0.23 21.47 4.73
CA GLY A 150 0.25 21.72 3.30
C GLY A 150 1.15 20.76 2.53
N ILE A 151 1.13 20.87 1.21
CA ILE A 151 2.02 20.13 0.30
C ILE A 151 2.77 21.16 -0.53
N LYS A 152 4.10 21.04 -0.55
CA LYS A 152 4.98 21.80 -1.44
C LYS A 152 5.05 21.12 -2.79
N ASP A 153 5.29 19.80 -2.77
CA ASP A 153 5.40 18.98 -3.98
C ASP A 153 4.89 17.55 -3.75
N THR A 154 4.48 16.90 -4.83
CA THR A 154 4.13 15.46 -4.85
C THR A 154 5.07 14.77 -5.81
N ILE A 155 6.04 14.06 -5.26
CA ILE A 155 7.18 13.48 -5.98
C ILE A 155 6.87 12.03 -6.34
N PRO A 156 6.69 11.65 -7.60
CA PRO A 156 6.60 10.26 -8.01
C PRO A 156 7.93 9.56 -7.74
N LEU A 157 7.88 8.37 -7.14
CA LEU A 157 9.07 7.61 -6.84
C LEU A 157 9.31 6.54 -7.90
N PRO A 158 10.58 6.29 -8.27
CA PRO A 158 10.89 5.24 -9.24
C PRO A 158 10.54 3.86 -8.67
N LEU A 159 9.96 3.02 -9.50
CA LEU A 159 9.60 1.66 -9.15
C LEU A 159 10.59 0.69 -9.78
N TYR A 160 11.35 -0.03 -8.96
CA TYR A 160 12.25 -1.08 -9.38
C TYR A 160 11.59 -2.45 -9.14
N ALA A 161 11.40 -3.22 -10.21
CA ALA A 161 10.86 -4.56 -10.09
C ALA A 161 11.85 -5.49 -9.37
N ILE A 162 11.41 -6.07 -8.26
CA ILE A 162 12.15 -7.16 -7.61
C ILE A 162 11.75 -8.45 -8.32
N HIS A 163 12.69 -9.04 -9.04
CA HIS A 163 12.47 -10.31 -9.70
C HIS A 163 12.32 -11.43 -8.68
N THR A 164 11.16 -12.06 -8.63
CA THR A 164 11.01 -13.30 -7.85
C THR A 164 11.74 -14.43 -8.57
N PRO A 165 12.54 -15.23 -7.86
CA PRO A 165 13.20 -16.40 -8.46
C PRO A 165 12.18 -17.32 -9.14
N HIS A 166 12.62 -18.03 -10.18
CA HIS A 166 11.77 -18.99 -10.87
C HIS A 166 11.20 -20.03 -9.88
N PRO A 167 9.91 -20.44 -9.96
CA PRO A 167 9.32 -21.39 -9.01
C PRO A 167 10.11 -22.67 -8.78
N LYS A 168 10.75 -23.22 -9.83
CA LYS A 168 11.66 -24.39 -9.70
C LYS A 168 12.88 -24.10 -8.82
N LEU A 169 13.43 -22.88 -8.90
CA LEU A 169 14.57 -22.49 -8.05
C LEU A 169 14.11 -22.34 -6.58
N LEU A 170 12.92 -21.77 -6.35
CA LEU A 170 12.36 -21.70 -4.99
C LEU A 170 12.10 -23.09 -4.41
N ALA A 171 11.58 -24.02 -5.21
CA ALA A 171 11.39 -25.42 -4.79
C ALA A 171 12.73 -26.08 -4.45
N ALA A 172 13.76 -25.92 -5.29
CA ALA A 172 15.09 -26.44 -5.03
C ALA A 172 15.70 -25.85 -3.76
N LEU A 173 15.59 -24.52 -3.55
CA LEU A 173 16.08 -23.86 -2.33
C LEU A 173 15.36 -24.39 -1.08
N LYS A 174 14.05 -24.65 -1.17
CA LYS A 174 13.28 -25.23 -0.07
C LYS A 174 13.79 -26.63 0.27
N ILE A 175 13.99 -27.49 -0.73
CA ILE A 175 14.55 -28.84 -0.52
C ILE A 175 15.90 -28.77 0.18
N VAL A 176 16.79 -27.84 -0.23
CA VAL A 176 18.11 -27.66 0.41
C VAL A 176 17.98 -27.14 1.84
N SER A 177 17.06 -26.19 2.07
CA SER A 177 16.81 -25.60 3.40
C SER A 177 16.29 -26.63 4.40
N ASP A 178 15.47 -27.57 3.94
CA ASP A 178 14.87 -28.61 4.77
C ASP A 178 15.85 -29.75 5.11
N GLN A 179 17.06 -29.79 4.52
CA GLN A 179 18.07 -30.78 4.83
C GLN A 179 18.89 -30.42 6.08
N PRO A 180 19.20 -31.38 6.97
CA PRO A 180 19.91 -31.12 8.23
C PRO A 180 21.28 -30.44 8.04
N LYS A 181 21.96 -30.69 6.91
CA LYS A 181 23.24 -30.10 6.56
C LYS A 181 23.18 -28.94 5.60
N GLN A 182 21.95 -28.54 5.22
CA GLN A 182 21.68 -27.52 4.17
C GLN A 182 22.50 -27.75 2.88
N LYS A 183 22.80 -29.00 2.58
CA LYS A 183 23.52 -29.47 1.38
C LYS A 183 22.82 -30.68 0.81
N ILE A 184 22.70 -30.71 -0.50
CA ILE A 184 22.13 -31.83 -1.25
C ILE A 184 22.89 -32.02 -2.55
N THR A 185 23.05 -33.26 -2.96
CA THR A 185 23.70 -33.56 -4.25
C THR A 185 22.70 -33.36 -5.41
N LYS A 186 23.23 -33.11 -6.62
CA LYS A 186 22.40 -33.01 -7.83
C LYS A 186 21.52 -34.25 -8.07
N LYS A 187 22.01 -35.44 -7.66
CA LYS A 187 21.28 -36.71 -7.82
C LYS A 187 20.06 -36.76 -6.87
N GLU A 188 20.19 -36.29 -5.65
CA GLU A 188 19.10 -36.24 -4.64
C GLU A 188 18.06 -35.16 -5.01
N MET A 189 18.46 -34.10 -5.70
CA MET A 189 17.53 -33.07 -6.20
C MET A 189 16.65 -33.54 -7.38
N ALA A 190 17.07 -34.58 -8.08
CA ALA A 190 16.38 -35.06 -9.29
C ALA A 190 15.37 -36.17 -9.01
N GLN A 191 15.25 -36.63 -7.77
CA GLN A 191 14.23 -37.57 -7.30
C GLN A 191 13.04 -36.83 -6.69
#